data_c70ed8ffb701c011d64b32d30fe195c6
#
_entry.id   c70ed8ffb701c011d64b32d30fe195c6
#
_cell.length_a   1.000
_cell.length_b   1.000
_cell.length_c   1.000
_cell.angle_alpha   90.00
_cell.angle_beta   90.00
_cell.angle_gamma   90.00
#
_symmetry.space_group_name_H-M   'P 1'
#
loop_
_entity.id
_entity.type
_entity.pdbx_description
1 polymer ?
#
loop_
_entity_poly.entity_id
_entity_poly.type
_entity_poly.pdbx_seq_one_letter_code
_entity_poly.pdbx_strand_id
1 'polypeptide(L)'
;MTLVDITGLKRYYKMASGTVKALDGIDLKIEEGERILLLGPSGSGKTTLLNCLAALDNPTEGDYDFNGQEVPRGHAEKMTTFRRENIGYVFQFFNLLQDLTVLENILLIQELSNGRDEARARELLALVGLEPEVNRFPAEISGGQQQRVAIARSLAKRPNLLLGDELTGNLDSATSTKVMEVLVSACEAEKITTVMVTHDESLARFATRVVRLDSGKIISDEQV
;
A
#
# COMPACT_ATOMS: atom_id res chain seq x y z
N MET A 1 10.29 -15.92 -4.47
CA MET A 1 9.10 -16.56 -5.05
C MET A 1 8.22 -15.44 -5.59
N THR A 2 7.70 -15.58 -6.85
CA THR A 2 6.92 -14.48 -7.46
C THR A 2 5.59 -14.32 -6.76
N LEU A 3 5.39 -13.18 -6.12
CA LEU A 3 4.14 -12.83 -5.43
C LEU A 3 3.13 -12.21 -6.39
N VAL A 4 3.60 -11.31 -7.28
CA VAL A 4 2.77 -10.61 -8.28
C VAL A 4 3.35 -10.85 -9.65
N ASP A 5 2.51 -11.26 -10.60
CA ASP A 5 2.86 -11.36 -12.03
C ASP A 5 1.79 -10.63 -12.86
N ILE A 6 2.22 -9.56 -13.52
CA ILE A 6 1.37 -8.72 -14.36
C ILE A 6 1.91 -8.76 -15.79
N THR A 7 1.03 -9.03 -16.75
CA THR A 7 1.38 -9.06 -18.18
C THR A 7 0.39 -8.22 -18.98
N GLY A 8 0.92 -7.23 -19.69
CA GLY A 8 0.16 -6.38 -20.62
C GLY A 8 -1.00 -5.62 -19.97
N LEU A 9 -0.91 -5.27 -18.68
CA LEU A 9 -2.00 -4.66 -17.94
C LEU A 9 -2.34 -3.28 -18.49
N LYS A 10 -3.63 -3.07 -18.84
CA LYS A 10 -4.15 -1.79 -19.31
C LYS A 10 -5.29 -1.31 -18.44
N ARG A 11 -5.36 -0.01 -18.23
CA ARG A 11 -6.51 0.64 -17.60
C ARG A 11 -6.89 1.90 -18.35
N TYR A 12 -8.02 1.86 -19.01
CA TYR A 12 -8.56 2.95 -19.82
C TYR A 12 -9.87 3.48 -19.21
N TYR A 13 -9.95 4.78 -19.07
CA TYR A 13 -11.15 5.47 -18.60
C TYR A 13 -11.82 6.20 -19.76
N LYS A 14 -13.08 5.88 -19.99
CA LYS A 14 -13.93 6.58 -20.98
C LYS A 14 -14.46 7.86 -20.35
N MET A 15 -14.12 9.01 -20.92
CA MET A 15 -14.61 10.32 -20.53
C MET A 15 -15.37 10.97 -21.70
N ALA A 16 -16.14 12.02 -21.41
CA ALA A 16 -16.82 12.78 -22.46
C ALA A 16 -15.85 13.40 -23.50
N SER A 17 -14.62 13.71 -23.06
CA SER A 17 -13.54 14.27 -23.89
C SER A 17 -12.70 13.24 -24.65
N GLY A 18 -12.96 11.93 -24.48
CA GLY A 18 -12.18 10.86 -25.10
C GLY A 18 -11.74 9.78 -24.11
N THR A 19 -10.85 8.91 -24.53
CA THR A 19 -10.32 7.83 -23.70
C THR A 19 -8.98 8.22 -23.08
N VAL A 20 -8.91 8.18 -21.75
CA VAL A 20 -7.65 8.34 -21.01
C VAL A 20 -7.03 6.96 -20.78
N LYS A 21 -5.82 6.75 -21.27
CA LYS A 21 -5.04 5.53 -21.09
C LYS A 21 -4.15 5.69 -19.85
N ALA A 22 -4.70 5.40 -18.69
CA ALA A 22 -3.98 5.55 -17.42
C ALA A 22 -2.87 4.50 -17.24
N LEU A 23 -3.08 3.27 -17.73
CA LEU A 23 -2.07 2.23 -17.90
C LEU A 23 -2.18 1.68 -19.31
N ASP A 24 -1.06 1.52 -20.03
CA ASP A 24 -1.05 1.15 -21.45
C ASP A 24 -0.02 0.04 -21.72
N GLY A 25 -0.25 -1.14 -21.13
CA GLY A 25 0.59 -2.33 -21.29
C GLY A 25 1.72 -2.38 -20.27
N ILE A 26 1.37 -2.54 -18.98
CA ILE A 26 2.33 -2.74 -17.88
C ILE A 26 2.68 -4.24 -17.79
N ASP A 27 3.97 -4.53 -17.82
CA ASP A 27 4.53 -5.83 -17.43
C ASP A 27 5.35 -5.62 -16.17
N LEU A 28 5.00 -6.35 -15.08
CA LEU A 28 5.67 -6.19 -13.79
C LEU A 28 5.60 -7.50 -12.99
N LYS A 29 6.77 -7.98 -12.56
CA LYS A 29 6.87 -9.08 -11.61
C LYS A 29 7.41 -8.57 -10.30
N ILE A 30 6.82 -9.01 -9.18
CA ILE A 30 7.25 -8.65 -7.84
C ILE A 30 7.53 -9.94 -7.07
N GLU A 31 8.74 -10.05 -6.54
CA GLU A 31 9.12 -11.18 -5.71
C GLU A 31 8.76 -10.93 -4.24
N GLU A 32 8.53 -12.01 -3.49
CA GLU A 32 8.29 -11.92 -2.04
C GLU A 32 9.43 -11.19 -1.33
N GLY A 33 9.10 -10.28 -0.44
CA GLY A 33 10.04 -9.49 0.35
C GLY A 33 10.65 -8.28 -0.38
N GLU A 34 10.35 -8.07 -1.66
CA GLU A 34 10.78 -6.85 -2.35
C GLU A 34 10.12 -5.60 -1.75
N ARG A 35 10.88 -4.52 -1.74
CA ARG A 35 10.38 -3.17 -1.42
C ARG A 35 10.52 -2.31 -2.67
N ILE A 36 9.42 -2.17 -3.40
CA ILE A 36 9.37 -1.40 -4.64
C ILE A 36 8.98 0.04 -4.35
N LEU A 37 9.77 0.97 -4.87
CA LEU A 37 9.39 2.38 -4.97
C LEU A 37 8.94 2.69 -6.40
N LEU A 38 7.70 3.10 -6.55
CA LEU A 38 7.09 3.48 -7.82
C LEU A 38 7.18 5.00 -7.98
N LEU A 39 8.05 5.47 -8.86
CA LEU A 39 8.31 6.87 -9.14
C LEU A 39 7.68 7.31 -10.47
N GLY A 40 7.49 8.62 -10.64
CA GLY A 40 7.06 9.23 -11.89
C GLY A 40 6.28 10.54 -11.67
N PRO A 41 6.07 11.33 -12.70
CA PRO A 41 5.34 12.59 -12.61
C PRO A 41 3.88 12.39 -12.21
N SER A 42 3.20 13.47 -11.81
CA SER A 42 1.76 13.44 -11.58
C SER A 42 1.04 13.03 -12.88
N GLY A 43 0.03 12.16 -12.74
CA GLY A 43 -0.71 11.64 -13.91
C GLY A 43 -0.03 10.50 -14.68
N SER A 44 1.14 10.01 -14.26
CA SER A 44 1.83 8.91 -14.96
C SER A 44 1.16 7.53 -14.82
N GLY A 45 0.16 7.39 -13.94
CA GLY A 45 -0.58 6.14 -13.73
C GLY A 45 -0.25 5.38 -12.43
N LYS A 46 0.61 5.92 -11.55
CA LYS A 46 1.06 5.26 -10.30
C LYS A 46 -0.09 4.82 -9.39
N THR A 47 -0.95 5.76 -9.01
CA THR A 47 -2.13 5.46 -8.16
C THR A 47 -3.09 4.51 -8.87
N THR A 48 -3.21 4.59 -10.21
CA THR A 48 -4.02 3.63 -10.98
C THR A 48 -3.44 2.23 -10.91
N LEU A 49 -2.11 2.09 -11.04
CA LEU A 49 -1.45 0.79 -10.89
C LEU A 49 -1.63 0.26 -9.46
N LEU A 50 -1.45 1.11 -8.45
CA LEU A 50 -1.67 0.74 -7.05
C LEU A 50 -3.10 0.25 -6.80
N ASN A 51 -4.10 0.92 -7.38
CA ASN A 51 -5.50 0.53 -7.26
C ASN A 51 -5.81 -0.79 -8.00
N CYS A 52 -5.16 -1.07 -9.13
CA CYS A 52 -5.27 -2.36 -9.80
C CYS A 52 -4.62 -3.47 -8.96
N LEU A 53 -3.43 -3.25 -8.41
CA LEU A 53 -2.76 -4.17 -7.48
C LEU A 53 -3.61 -4.46 -6.25
N ALA A 54 -4.29 -3.45 -5.73
CA ALA A 54 -5.21 -3.59 -4.61
C ALA A 54 -6.54 -4.27 -4.97
N ALA A 55 -6.80 -4.58 -6.23
CA ALA A 55 -8.13 -4.95 -6.72
C ALA A 55 -9.24 -3.96 -6.26
N LEU A 56 -8.89 -2.67 -6.15
CA LEU A 56 -9.84 -1.56 -5.97
C LEU A 56 -10.40 -1.09 -7.31
N ASP A 57 -9.62 -1.27 -8.37
CA ASP A 57 -10.03 -0.97 -9.73
C ASP A 57 -9.76 -2.19 -10.64
N ASN A 58 -10.59 -2.36 -11.67
CA ASN A 58 -10.45 -3.47 -12.60
C ASN A 58 -9.60 -3.04 -13.80
N PRO A 59 -8.59 -3.80 -14.22
CA PRO A 59 -7.92 -3.56 -15.48
C PRO A 59 -8.91 -3.70 -16.66
N THR A 60 -8.66 -2.98 -17.74
CA THR A 60 -9.44 -3.08 -18.98
C THR A 60 -9.00 -4.31 -19.78
N GLU A 61 -7.68 -4.60 -19.80
CA GLU A 61 -7.06 -5.72 -20.50
C GLU A 61 -5.79 -6.15 -19.74
N GLY A 62 -5.22 -7.27 -20.13
CA GLY A 62 -3.99 -7.84 -19.57
C GLY A 62 -4.27 -8.81 -18.43
N ASP A 63 -3.26 -9.48 -17.92
CA ASP A 63 -3.37 -10.50 -16.88
C ASP A 63 -2.75 -10.03 -15.57
N TYR A 64 -3.30 -10.47 -14.45
CA TYR A 64 -2.78 -10.22 -13.11
C TYR A 64 -2.95 -11.47 -12.26
N ASP A 65 -1.84 -12.10 -11.93
CA ASP A 65 -1.74 -13.22 -11.01
C ASP A 65 -1.13 -12.78 -9.68
N PHE A 66 -1.68 -13.27 -8.59
CA PHE A 66 -1.18 -13.09 -7.24
C PHE A 66 -0.91 -14.45 -6.62
N ASN A 67 0.35 -14.71 -6.26
CA ASN A 67 0.80 -16.01 -5.75
C ASN A 67 0.39 -17.19 -6.66
N GLY A 68 0.50 -17.00 -7.99
CA GLY A 68 0.16 -18.01 -9.01
C GLY A 68 -1.33 -18.24 -9.23
N GLN A 69 -2.19 -17.35 -8.72
CA GLN A 69 -3.64 -17.40 -8.92
C GLN A 69 -4.13 -16.12 -9.57
N GLU A 70 -5.01 -16.25 -10.57
CA GLU A 70 -5.61 -15.08 -11.21
C GLU A 70 -6.42 -14.24 -10.21
N VAL A 71 -6.14 -12.93 -10.15
CA VAL A 71 -6.85 -12.00 -9.27
C VAL A 71 -8.27 -11.78 -9.78
N PRO A 72 -9.29 -11.88 -8.90
CA PRO A 72 -10.70 -11.74 -9.29
C PRO A 72 -10.98 -10.39 -9.93
N ARG A 73 -11.76 -10.39 -11.03
CA ARG A 73 -12.21 -9.19 -11.74
C ARG A 73 -13.73 -9.16 -11.85
N GLY A 74 -14.33 -7.98 -11.73
CA GLY A 74 -15.78 -7.80 -11.96
C GLY A 74 -16.70 -8.45 -10.93
N HIS A 75 -16.17 -9.09 -9.89
CA HIS A 75 -16.93 -9.73 -8.82
C HIS A 75 -16.62 -9.06 -7.47
N ALA A 76 -17.47 -8.14 -7.04
CA ALA A 76 -17.24 -7.29 -5.86
C ALA A 76 -16.90 -8.10 -4.59
N GLU A 77 -17.61 -9.20 -4.33
CA GLU A 77 -17.37 -10.05 -3.16
C GLU A 77 -15.99 -10.73 -3.21
N LYS A 78 -15.65 -11.34 -4.36
CA LYS A 78 -14.34 -12.00 -4.53
C LYS A 78 -13.19 -11.01 -4.42
N MET A 79 -13.33 -9.82 -5.04
CA MET A 79 -12.35 -8.74 -4.91
C MET A 79 -12.22 -8.25 -3.45
N THR A 80 -13.32 -8.19 -2.71
CA THR A 80 -13.31 -7.83 -1.29
C THR A 80 -12.62 -8.89 -0.45
N THR A 81 -12.88 -10.17 -0.72
CA THR A 81 -12.19 -11.29 -0.06
C THR A 81 -10.70 -11.25 -0.35
N PHE A 82 -10.30 -11.10 -1.63
CA PHE A 82 -8.90 -10.96 -2.02
C PHE A 82 -8.19 -9.83 -1.26
N ARG A 83 -8.78 -8.62 -1.21
CA ARG A 83 -8.23 -7.49 -0.45
C ARG A 83 -8.11 -7.77 1.04
N ARG A 84 -9.13 -8.42 1.60
CA ARG A 84 -9.17 -8.76 3.02
C ARG A 84 -8.02 -9.68 3.40
N GLU A 85 -7.75 -10.67 2.57
CA GLU A 85 -6.76 -11.73 2.84
C GLU A 85 -5.34 -11.32 2.51
N ASN A 86 -5.14 -10.50 1.47
CA ASN A 86 -3.82 -10.33 0.88
C ASN A 86 -3.24 -8.91 0.94
N ILE A 87 -4.09 -7.88 0.99
CA ILE A 87 -3.64 -6.51 0.74
C ILE A 87 -3.72 -5.64 1.99
N GLY A 88 -2.60 -5.11 2.47
CA GLY A 88 -2.55 -3.94 3.34
C GLY A 88 -2.53 -2.67 2.50
N TYR A 89 -3.25 -1.64 2.91
CA TYR A 89 -3.23 -0.36 2.19
C TYR A 89 -3.04 0.80 3.16
N VAL A 90 -2.08 1.66 2.87
CA VAL A 90 -1.84 2.91 3.61
C VAL A 90 -2.07 4.08 2.66
N PHE A 91 -3.01 4.94 3.02
CA PHE A 91 -3.42 6.09 2.22
C PHE A 91 -2.62 7.33 2.59
N GLN A 92 -2.55 8.30 1.67
CA GLN A 92 -1.94 9.62 1.86
C GLN A 92 -2.56 10.39 3.06
N PHE A 93 -3.87 10.31 3.25
CA PHE A 93 -4.62 10.97 4.32
C PHE A 93 -4.97 9.96 5.42
N PHE A 94 -4.06 9.39 6.11
CA PHE A 94 -4.16 8.45 7.23
C PHE A 94 -5.46 7.61 7.31
N ASN A 95 -6.61 8.18 7.02
CA ASN A 95 -7.97 7.59 7.03
C ASN A 95 -8.29 6.86 8.34
N LEU A 96 -7.84 7.42 9.47
CA LEU A 96 -8.18 6.93 10.79
C LEU A 96 -9.62 7.33 11.14
N LEU A 97 -10.31 6.42 11.80
CA LEU A 97 -11.63 6.71 12.36
C LEU A 97 -11.47 7.57 13.61
N GLN A 98 -11.98 8.79 13.55
CA GLN A 98 -11.74 9.81 14.56
C GLN A 98 -12.43 9.51 15.90
N ASP A 99 -13.52 8.74 15.88
CA ASP A 99 -14.30 8.33 17.04
C ASP A 99 -13.76 7.04 17.71
N LEU A 100 -12.69 6.47 17.19
CA LEU A 100 -12.00 5.30 17.72
C LEU A 100 -10.60 5.67 18.21
N THR A 101 -10.20 5.09 19.33
CA THR A 101 -8.82 5.20 19.81
C THR A 101 -7.81 4.59 18.83
N VAL A 102 -6.53 4.87 19.06
CA VAL A 102 -5.42 4.28 18.31
C VAL A 102 -5.52 2.75 18.28
N LEU A 103 -5.76 2.12 19.42
CA LEU A 103 -5.93 0.68 19.53
C LEU A 103 -7.17 0.18 18.79
N GLU A 104 -8.31 0.83 18.95
CA GLU A 104 -9.58 0.45 18.33
C GLU A 104 -9.54 0.56 16.80
N ASN A 105 -8.78 1.52 16.23
CA ASN A 105 -8.54 1.61 14.80
C ASN A 105 -7.88 0.34 14.23
N ILE A 106 -7.02 -0.33 15.00
CA ILE A 106 -6.39 -1.58 14.59
C ILE A 106 -7.33 -2.77 14.81
N LEU A 107 -7.96 -2.82 15.98
CA LEU A 107 -8.88 -3.90 16.36
C LEU A 107 -10.06 -4.03 15.39
N LEU A 108 -10.56 -2.93 14.87
CA LEU A 108 -11.63 -2.94 13.87
C LEU A 108 -11.24 -3.71 12.60
N ILE A 109 -10.00 -3.51 12.11
CA ILE A 109 -9.54 -4.21 10.91
C ILE A 109 -9.38 -5.71 11.16
N GLN A 110 -8.93 -6.08 12.36
CA GLN A 110 -8.85 -7.49 12.76
C GLN A 110 -10.25 -8.12 12.82
N GLU A 111 -11.23 -7.44 13.40
CA GLU A 111 -12.61 -7.93 13.51
C GLU A 111 -13.25 -8.15 12.13
N LEU A 112 -12.98 -7.25 11.18
CA LEU A 112 -13.44 -7.36 9.80
C LEU A 112 -12.72 -8.46 8.99
N SER A 113 -11.65 -9.05 9.53
CA SER A 113 -10.79 -10.06 8.84
C SER A 113 -10.84 -11.40 9.56
N ASN A 114 -10.01 -11.57 10.58
CA ASN A 114 -9.69 -12.87 11.21
C ASN A 114 -10.17 -12.98 12.66
N GLY A 115 -10.91 -11.98 13.16
CA GLY A 115 -11.32 -11.85 14.55
C GLY A 115 -10.34 -11.01 15.37
N ARG A 116 -10.85 -10.49 16.49
CA ARG A 116 -10.18 -9.52 17.35
C ARG A 116 -9.04 -10.19 18.14
N ASP A 117 -7.84 -9.62 18.02
CA ASP A 117 -6.63 -10.02 18.75
C ASP A 117 -5.95 -8.76 19.33
N GLU A 118 -6.29 -8.41 20.56
CA GLU A 118 -5.76 -7.22 21.22
C GLU A 118 -4.26 -7.34 21.51
N ALA A 119 -3.76 -8.53 21.83
CA ALA A 119 -2.34 -8.74 22.07
C ALA A 119 -1.54 -8.38 20.80
N ARG A 120 -1.97 -8.90 19.66
CA ARG A 120 -1.38 -8.58 18.36
C ARG A 120 -1.50 -7.09 18.00
N ALA A 121 -2.62 -6.44 18.30
CA ALA A 121 -2.79 -5.02 18.04
C ALA A 121 -1.80 -4.18 18.85
N ARG A 122 -1.55 -4.54 20.10
CA ARG A 122 -0.56 -3.89 20.98
C ARG A 122 0.88 -4.15 20.50
N GLU A 123 1.21 -5.36 20.07
CA GLU A 123 2.50 -5.68 19.43
C GLU A 123 2.77 -4.78 18.22
N LEU A 124 1.79 -4.60 17.34
CA LEU A 124 1.91 -3.72 16.18
C LEU A 124 2.10 -2.26 16.58
N LEU A 125 1.42 -1.79 17.63
CA LEU A 125 1.62 -0.44 18.14
C LEU A 125 3.02 -0.28 18.76
N ALA A 126 3.52 -1.28 19.48
CA ALA A 126 4.88 -1.28 20.00
C ALA A 126 5.90 -1.25 18.84
N LEU A 127 5.68 -2.06 17.78
CA LEU A 127 6.54 -2.11 16.60
C LEU A 127 6.68 -0.75 15.90
N VAL A 128 5.61 0.05 15.88
CA VAL A 128 5.64 1.42 15.32
C VAL A 128 5.94 2.50 16.38
N GLY A 129 6.30 2.11 17.61
CA GLY A 129 6.68 3.01 18.71
C GLY A 129 5.52 3.87 19.23
N LEU A 130 4.30 3.29 19.32
CA LEU A 130 3.09 3.97 19.77
C LEU A 130 2.38 3.25 20.92
N GLU A 131 3.07 2.38 21.65
CA GLU A 131 2.52 1.71 22.81
C GLU A 131 1.96 2.69 23.89
N PRO A 132 2.60 3.85 24.18
CA PRO A 132 2.06 4.81 25.12
C PRO A 132 0.76 5.49 24.67
N GLU A 133 0.48 5.47 23.36
CA GLU A 133 -0.63 6.22 22.73
C GLU A 133 -1.90 5.36 22.51
N VAL A 134 -1.93 4.12 22.99
CA VAL A 134 -2.99 3.12 22.70
C VAL A 134 -4.41 3.62 22.95
N ASN A 135 -4.59 4.43 23.99
CA ASN A 135 -5.91 4.94 24.42
C ASN A 135 -6.21 6.35 23.90
N ARG A 136 -5.30 6.96 23.11
CA ARG A 136 -5.52 8.28 22.53
C ARG A 136 -6.39 8.19 21.29
N PHE A 137 -7.11 9.27 21.02
CA PHE A 137 -7.82 9.46 19.76
C PHE A 137 -6.91 10.07 18.69
N PRO A 138 -7.21 9.87 17.39
CA PRO A 138 -6.38 10.44 16.30
C PRO A 138 -6.16 11.95 16.43
N ALA A 139 -7.14 12.71 16.90
CA ALA A 139 -7.01 14.15 17.09
C ALA A 139 -5.98 14.56 18.19
N GLU A 140 -5.61 13.64 19.08
CA GLU A 140 -4.70 13.88 20.20
C GLU A 140 -3.24 13.55 19.89
N ILE A 141 -2.94 13.07 18.67
CA ILE A 141 -1.62 12.64 18.24
C ILE A 141 -1.16 13.39 16.97
N SER A 142 0.15 13.50 16.77
CA SER A 142 0.72 14.20 15.63
C SER A 142 0.47 13.48 14.31
N GLY A 143 0.57 14.19 13.17
CA GLY A 143 0.42 13.60 11.83
C GLY A 143 1.35 12.41 11.58
N GLY A 144 2.61 12.50 12.02
CA GLY A 144 3.56 11.37 11.92
C GLY A 144 3.17 10.18 12.81
N GLN A 145 2.55 10.43 13.97
CA GLN A 145 1.98 9.37 14.80
C GLN A 145 0.76 8.76 14.13
N GLN A 146 -0.14 9.58 13.57
CA GLN A 146 -1.31 9.09 12.81
C GLN A 146 -0.88 8.20 11.63
N GLN A 147 0.19 8.58 10.90
CA GLN A 147 0.71 7.75 9.82
C GLN A 147 1.24 6.41 10.34
N ARG A 148 1.94 6.40 11.46
CA ARG A 148 2.40 5.14 12.07
C ARG A 148 1.25 4.27 12.56
N VAL A 149 0.15 4.85 13.06
CA VAL A 149 -1.09 4.10 13.35
C VAL A 149 -1.67 3.50 12.06
N ALA A 150 -1.72 4.26 10.95
CA ALA A 150 -2.21 3.76 9.67
C ALA A 150 -1.36 2.60 9.13
N ILE A 151 -0.04 2.65 9.34
CA ILE A 151 0.88 1.53 9.03
C ILE A 151 0.53 0.32 9.91
N ALA A 152 0.50 0.46 11.24
CA ALA A 152 0.16 -0.64 12.14
C ALA A 152 -1.22 -1.26 11.80
N ARG A 153 -2.20 -0.42 11.50
CA ARG A 153 -3.54 -0.84 11.06
C ARG A 153 -3.50 -1.66 9.77
N SER A 154 -2.68 -1.29 8.81
CA SER A 154 -2.56 -2.01 7.53
C SER A 154 -1.92 -3.40 7.70
N LEU A 155 -1.09 -3.58 8.73
CA LEU A 155 -0.44 -4.84 9.09
C LEU A 155 -1.32 -5.77 9.94
N ALA A 156 -2.43 -5.26 10.47
CA ALA A 156 -3.26 -5.95 11.47
C ALA A 156 -3.77 -7.33 11.02
N LYS A 157 -3.99 -7.49 9.73
CA LYS A 157 -4.49 -8.73 9.11
C LYS A 157 -3.41 -9.60 8.48
N ARG A 158 -2.11 -9.28 8.69
CA ARG A 158 -0.95 -9.99 8.11
C ARG A 158 -1.02 -10.09 6.59
N PRO A 159 -1.05 -8.98 5.89
CA PRO A 159 -1.15 -8.99 4.42
C PRO A 159 0.14 -9.53 3.80
N ASN A 160 0.04 -10.14 2.62
CA ASN A 160 1.21 -10.53 1.83
C ASN A 160 1.83 -9.34 1.09
N LEU A 161 1.00 -8.35 0.73
CA LEU A 161 1.41 -7.14 0.00
C LEU A 161 0.89 -5.88 0.71
N LEU A 162 1.80 -4.98 1.04
CA LEU A 162 1.49 -3.64 1.53
C LEU A 162 1.62 -2.62 0.41
N LEU A 163 0.58 -1.86 0.19
CA LEU A 163 0.52 -0.79 -0.79
C LEU A 163 0.49 0.56 -0.08
N GLY A 164 1.34 1.48 -0.49
CA GLY A 164 1.43 2.82 0.08
C GLY A 164 1.29 3.91 -0.97
N ASP A 165 0.29 4.76 -0.83
CA ASP A 165 0.07 5.89 -1.73
C ASP A 165 0.49 7.19 -1.05
N GLU A 166 1.61 7.79 -1.52
CA GLU A 166 2.15 9.07 -1.04
C GLU A 166 2.27 9.17 0.50
N LEU A 167 2.83 8.13 1.14
CA LEU A 167 2.84 7.93 2.61
C LEU A 167 3.37 9.13 3.41
N THR A 168 4.22 9.95 2.82
CA THR A 168 4.94 11.03 3.48
C THR A 168 4.62 12.41 2.92
N GLY A 169 3.70 12.49 1.93
CA GLY A 169 3.41 13.73 1.22
C GLY A 169 2.87 14.88 2.08
N ASN A 170 2.33 14.56 3.26
CA ASN A 170 1.78 15.54 4.22
C ASN A 170 2.68 15.75 5.45
N LEU A 171 3.92 15.25 5.44
CA LEU A 171 4.84 15.29 6.57
C LEU A 171 6.08 16.10 6.22
N ASP A 172 6.73 16.70 7.23
CA ASP A 172 8.05 17.30 7.06
C ASP A 172 9.10 16.21 6.81
N SER A 173 10.25 16.61 6.24
CA SER A 173 11.31 15.68 5.83
C SER A 173 11.86 14.81 6.97
N ALA A 174 12.00 15.35 8.19
CA ALA A 174 12.52 14.60 9.33
C ALA A 174 11.49 13.56 9.81
N THR A 175 10.22 13.92 9.86
CA THR A 175 9.12 13.02 10.20
C THR A 175 8.94 11.95 9.12
N SER A 176 9.06 12.33 7.84
CA SER A 176 9.00 11.41 6.69
C SER A 176 10.05 10.31 6.80
N THR A 177 11.30 10.68 7.08
CA THR A 177 12.40 9.71 7.29
C THR A 177 12.06 8.71 8.40
N LYS A 178 11.63 9.20 9.58
CA LYS A 178 11.26 8.35 10.71
C LYS A 178 10.09 7.40 10.39
N VAL A 179 9.08 7.88 9.68
CA VAL A 179 7.94 7.05 9.26
C VAL A 179 8.38 5.95 8.30
N MET A 180 9.27 6.28 7.35
CA MET A 180 9.81 5.28 6.42
C MET A 180 10.70 4.24 7.10
N GLU A 181 11.54 4.65 8.05
CA GLU A 181 12.35 3.72 8.86
C GLU A 181 11.46 2.72 9.62
N VAL A 182 10.40 3.22 10.26
CA VAL A 182 9.43 2.39 10.96
C VAL A 182 8.70 1.45 10.01
N LEU A 183 8.26 1.94 8.85
CA LEU A 183 7.58 1.13 7.84
C LEU A 183 8.48 -0.02 7.37
N VAL A 184 9.72 0.28 6.97
CA VAL A 184 10.69 -0.71 6.50
C VAL A 184 10.95 -1.75 7.58
N SER A 185 11.27 -1.32 8.81
CA SER A 185 11.50 -2.21 9.93
C SER A 185 10.31 -3.13 10.23
N ALA A 186 9.09 -2.57 10.19
CA ALA A 186 7.86 -3.35 10.42
C ALA A 186 7.63 -4.37 9.31
N CYS A 187 7.82 -3.98 8.03
CA CYS A 187 7.64 -4.89 6.90
C CYS A 187 8.69 -6.00 6.86
N GLU A 188 9.94 -5.69 7.22
CA GLU A 188 11.00 -6.71 7.34
C GLU A 188 10.71 -7.71 8.46
N ALA A 189 10.31 -7.25 9.64
CA ALA A 189 9.94 -8.10 10.76
C ALA A 189 8.78 -9.06 10.43
N GLU A 190 7.81 -8.58 9.65
CA GLU A 190 6.62 -9.34 9.23
C GLU A 190 6.80 -10.05 7.89
N LYS A 191 7.95 -9.90 7.21
CA LYS A 191 8.26 -10.45 5.87
C LYS A 191 7.23 -10.05 4.80
N ILE A 192 6.80 -8.79 4.81
CA ILE A 192 5.77 -8.26 3.91
C ILE A 192 6.43 -7.59 2.70
N THR A 193 5.95 -7.95 1.51
CA THR A 193 6.31 -7.28 0.26
C THR A 193 5.66 -5.90 0.20
N THR A 194 6.35 -4.88 -0.29
CA THR A 194 5.80 -3.52 -0.34
C THR A 194 5.89 -2.88 -1.71
N VAL A 195 4.85 -2.13 -2.10
CA VAL A 195 4.89 -1.21 -3.24
C VAL A 195 4.45 0.16 -2.75
N MET A 196 5.35 1.12 -2.85
CA MET A 196 5.15 2.49 -2.37
C MET A 196 5.18 3.45 -3.55
N VAL A 197 4.19 4.31 -3.64
CA VAL A 197 4.13 5.40 -4.61
C VAL A 197 4.60 6.69 -3.96
N THR A 198 5.49 7.40 -4.63
CA THR A 198 5.91 8.75 -4.22
C THR A 198 6.47 9.53 -5.43
N HIS A 199 6.61 10.83 -5.26
CA HIS A 199 7.37 11.70 -6.16
C HIS A 199 8.74 12.11 -5.55
N ASP A 200 9.02 11.71 -4.31
CA ASP A 200 10.26 12.02 -3.60
C ASP A 200 11.33 10.94 -3.88
N GLU A 201 12.29 11.27 -4.74
CA GLU A 201 13.41 10.38 -5.08
C GLU A 201 14.33 10.06 -3.90
N SER A 202 14.36 10.90 -2.87
CA SER A 202 15.19 10.67 -1.69
C SER A 202 14.81 9.42 -0.91
N LEU A 203 13.58 8.94 -1.11
CA LEU A 203 13.05 7.72 -0.49
C LEU A 203 13.54 6.44 -1.18
N ALA A 204 14.24 6.52 -2.32
CA ALA A 204 14.80 5.35 -3.02
C ALA A 204 15.72 4.52 -2.10
N ARG A 205 16.40 5.16 -1.16
CA ARG A 205 17.25 4.48 -0.16
C ARG A 205 16.52 3.45 0.73
N PHE A 206 15.18 3.52 0.79
CA PHE A 206 14.34 2.59 1.55
C PHE A 206 13.82 1.42 0.72
N ALA A 207 14.02 1.48 -0.60
CA ALA A 207 13.59 0.46 -1.53
C ALA A 207 14.71 -0.56 -1.81
N THR A 208 14.33 -1.73 -2.28
CA THR A 208 15.24 -2.70 -2.91
C THR A 208 15.21 -2.60 -4.43
N ARG A 209 14.15 -1.95 -4.97
CA ARG A 209 13.93 -1.80 -6.40
C ARG A 209 13.14 -0.52 -6.69
N VAL A 210 13.54 0.19 -7.72
CA VAL A 210 12.88 1.42 -8.19
C VAL A 210 12.30 1.18 -9.56
N VAL A 211 10.99 1.41 -9.70
CA VAL A 211 10.26 1.31 -10.97
C VAL A 211 9.76 2.70 -11.33
N ARG A 212 10.05 3.17 -12.55
CA ARG A 212 9.60 4.49 -13.02
C ARG A 212 8.48 4.36 -14.03
N LEU A 213 7.37 5.07 -13.74
CA LEU A 213 6.24 5.18 -14.65
C LEU A 213 6.22 6.54 -15.32
N ASP A 214 5.94 6.54 -16.62
CA ASP A 214 5.55 7.71 -17.38
C ASP A 214 4.47 7.37 -18.40
N SER A 215 3.44 8.22 -18.48
CA SER A 215 2.35 8.12 -19.47
C SER A 215 1.75 6.71 -19.55
N GLY A 216 1.55 6.07 -18.40
CA GLY A 216 0.95 4.73 -18.26
C GLY A 216 1.86 3.56 -18.64
N LYS A 217 3.18 3.77 -18.76
CA LYS A 217 4.18 2.74 -19.09
C LYS A 217 5.33 2.72 -18.10
N ILE A 218 5.94 1.56 -17.90
CA ILE A 218 7.22 1.44 -17.20
C ILE A 218 8.32 1.89 -18.18
N ILE A 219 9.12 2.88 -17.74
CA ILE A 219 10.23 3.44 -18.51
C ILE A 219 11.60 3.03 -17.97
N SER A 220 11.70 2.69 -16.68
CA SER A 220 12.86 2.01 -16.10
C SER A 220 12.46 1.13 -14.93
N ASP A 221 13.30 0.13 -14.64
CA ASP A 221 13.12 -0.87 -13.58
C ASP A 221 14.51 -1.32 -13.11
N GLU A 222 14.92 -0.86 -11.92
CA GLU A 222 16.30 -0.93 -11.46
C GLU A 222 16.36 -1.48 -10.02
N GLN A 223 17.24 -2.42 -9.76
CA GLN A 223 17.59 -2.84 -8.39
C GLN A 223 18.44 -1.77 -7.72
N VAL A 224 18.25 -1.54 -6.41
CA VAL A 224 18.96 -0.54 -5.58
C VAL A 224 19.98 -1.22 -4.68
#